data_f2948b656d7fc9655b6441604887f028
#
_entry.id   f2948b656d7fc9655b6441604887f028
#
_cell.length_a   1.000
_cell.length_b   1.000
_cell.length_c   1.000
_cell.angle_alpha   90.00
_cell.angle_beta   90.00
_cell.angle_gamma   90.00
#
_symmetry.space_group_name_H-M   'P 1'
#
loop_
_entity.id
_entity.type
_entity.pdbx_description
1 polymer ?
#
loop_
_entity_poly.entity_id
_entity_poly.type
_entity_poly.pdbx_seq_one_letter_code
_entity_poly.pdbx_strand_id
1 'polypeptide(L)'
;MNLYNAVVTAAAKESKDKGVLVAMNGLILGAQSTVKMNTVDVQTFQAPNSGALGYVLNGKVFYNQVTLKKHTTQSVFDVTHLNALPKVGIVYSYSNIEADMVTPMLNNGYKGIIHAGVGNGNIHQNIFPVLTDARQKGILVVRSSRVPTGPTTLDAE
;
A
#
# COMPACT_ATOMS: atom_id res chain seq x y z
N MET A 1 0.31 24.89 8.21
CA MET A 1 1.73 24.54 7.89
C MET A 1 1.87 23.49 6.81
N ASN A 2 1.11 22.36 6.83
CA ASN A 2 1.25 21.29 5.83
C ASN A 2 1.01 21.74 4.38
N LEU A 3 -0.01 22.56 4.13
CA LEU A 3 -0.28 23.10 2.78
C LEU A 3 0.91 23.95 2.25
N TYR A 4 1.45 24.81 3.08
CA TYR A 4 2.63 25.60 2.73
C TYR A 4 3.83 24.68 2.38
N ASN A 5 4.12 23.70 3.23
CA ASN A 5 5.19 22.73 2.99
C ASN A 5 4.96 21.91 1.71
N ALA A 6 3.72 21.56 1.40
CA ALA A 6 3.37 20.86 0.16
C ALA A 6 3.66 21.72 -1.07
N VAL A 7 3.31 23.01 -1.05
CA VAL A 7 3.60 23.95 -2.13
C VAL A 7 5.11 24.15 -2.31
N VAL A 8 5.84 24.36 -1.20
CA VAL A 8 7.30 24.46 -1.21
C VAL A 8 7.94 23.20 -1.81
N THR A 9 7.47 22.03 -1.39
CA THR A 9 7.96 20.73 -1.91
C THR A 9 7.67 20.60 -3.41
N ALA A 10 6.46 20.96 -3.85
CA ALA A 10 6.08 20.86 -5.26
C ALA A 10 6.85 21.83 -6.17
N ALA A 11 7.20 23.00 -5.65
CA ALA A 11 7.96 24.02 -6.39
C ALA A 11 9.47 23.77 -6.42
N ALA A 12 9.99 22.92 -5.53
CA ALA A 12 11.41 22.66 -5.41
C ALA A 12 11.94 21.82 -6.59
N LYS A 13 13.04 22.25 -7.20
CA LYS A 13 13.70 21.52 -8.30
C LYS A 13 14.18 20.13 -7.84
N GLU A 14 14.58 20.03 -6.60
CA GLU A 14 15.06 18.82 -5.94
C GLU A 14 13.97 17.74 -5.81
N SER A 15 12.69 18.13 -5.90
CA SER A 15 11.55 17.22 -5.85
C SER A 15 11.26 16.54 -7.18
N LYS A 16 11.87 17.02 -8.26
CA LYS A 16 11.69 16.42 -9.58
C LYS A 16 12.12 14.95 -9.57
N ASP A 17 11.36 14.12 -10.30
CA ASP A 17 11.62 12.68 -10.46
C ASP A 17 11.67 11.87 -9.15
N LYS A 18 10.96 12.31 -8.11
CA LYS A 18 10.85 11.61 -6.83
C LYS A 18 9.50 10.88 -6.62
N GLY A 19 8.65 10.86 -7.64
CA GLY A 19 7.34 10.23 -7.58
C GLY A 19 6.30 11.10 -6.89
N VAL A 20 5.25 10.46 -6.38
CA VAL A 20 4.20 11.14 -5.61
C VAL A 20 4.66 11.28 -4.16
N LEU A 21 4.59 12.51 -3.65
CA LEU A 21 5.08 12.87 -2.33
C LEU A 21 3.94 13.30 -1.40
N VAL A 22 4.07 12.99 -0.13
CA VAL A 22 3.18 13.44 0.94
C VAL A 22 3.96 14.35 1.87
N ALA A 23 3.59 15.63 1.94
CA ALA A 23 4.18 16.59 2.86
C ALA A 23 3.30 16.72 4.12
N MET A 24 3.79 16.26 5.26
CA MET A 24 3.08 16.30 6.52
C MET A 24 4.00 16.47 7.70
N ASN A 25 3.63 17.39 8.60
CA ASN A 25 4.37 17.68 9.83
C ASN A 25 5.88 17.91 9.61
N GLY A 26 6.22 18.66 8.56
CA GLY A 26 7.59 18.95 8.18
C GLY A 26 8.32 17.83 7.44
N LEU A 27 7.78 16.62 7.40
CA LEU A 27 8.37 15.50 6.68
C LEU A 27 7.87 15.44 5.23
N ILE A 28 8.71 14.88 4.37
CA ILE A 28 8.38 14.50 2.99
C ILE A 28 8.46 12.97 2.90
N LEU A 29 7.31 12.36 2.68
CA LEU A 29 7.17 10.90 2.60
C LEU A 29 6.89 10.51 1.13
N GLY A 30 7.42 9.36 0.70
CA GLY A 30 7.00 8.75 -0.56
C GLY A 30 5.61 8.13 -0.41
N ALA A 31 4.66 8.50 -1.27
CA ALA A 31 3.28 8.00 -1.19
C ALA A 31 3.19 6.47 -1.24
N GLN A 32 4.13 5.81 -1.91
CA GLN A 32 4.18 4.36 -2.04
C GLN A 32 4.38 3.62 -0.70
N SER A 33 5.05 4.25 0.27
CA SER A 33 5.36 3.68 1.59
C SER A 33 4.62 4.35 2.74
N THR A 34 3.81 5.38 2.44
CA THR A 34 3.09 6.15 3.45
C THR A 34 1.88 5.40 3.96
N VAL A 35 1.79 5.24 5.27
CA VAL A 35 0.68 4.58 5.96
C VAL A 35 0.19 5.46 7.10
N LYS A 36 -1.14 5.48 7.32
CA LYS A 36 -1.74 6.11 8.51
C LYS A 36 -1.57 5.17 9.71
N MET A 37 -0.68 5.53 10.62
CA MET A 37 -0.29 4.71 11.77
C MET A 37 -1.07 5.00 13.05
N ASN A 38 -1.75 6.15 13.11
CA ASN A 38 -2.49 6.56 14.30
C ASN A 38 -3.83 7.19 13.90
N THR A 39 -4.87 7.01 14.70
CA THR A 39 -6.21 7.53 14.43
C THR A 39 -6.38 8.99 14.84
N VAL A 40 -5.60 9.49 15.79
CA VAL A 40 -5.78 10.81 16.44
C VAL A 40 -4.55 11.71 16.29
N ASP A 41 -3.35 11.15 16.35
CA ASP A 41 -2.09 11.91 16.35
C ASP A 41 -1.96 12.77 15.09
N VAL A 42 -1.44 13.99 15.24
CA VAL A 42 -1.15 14.89 14.11
C VAL A 42 -0.02 14.37 13.24
N GLN A 43 0.93 13.60 13.79
CA GLN A 43 1.98 12.90 13.06
C GLN A 43 1.53 11.48 12.67
N THR A 44 0.34 11.36 12.15
CA THR A 44 -0.29 10.08 11.90
C THR A 44 0.26 9.34 10.67
N PHE A 45 0.69 10.06 9.63
CA PHE A 45 1.25 9.44 8.43
C PHE A 45 2.75 9.21 8.59
N GLN A 46 3.16 7.99 8.38
CA GLN A 46 4.55 7.54 8.53
C GLN A 46 4.91 6.59 7.38
N ALA A 47 6.19 6.37 7.19
CA ALA A 47 6.72 5.37 6.27
C ALA A 47 7.56 4.35 7.08
N PRO A 48 6.92 3.40 7.79
CA PRO A 48 7.57 2.58 8.80
C PRO A 48 8.67 1.65 8.24
N ASN A 49 8.57 1.28 6.96
CA ASN A 49 9.55 0.40 6.32
C ASN A 49 10.70 1.14 5.61
N SER A 50 10.53 2.43 5.28
CA SER A 50 11.51 3.16 4.47
C SER A 50 11.98 4.48 5.11
N GLY A 51 11.26 5.00 6.09
CA GLY A 51 11.50 6.33 6.63
C GLY A 51 11.05 7.47 5.71
N ALA A 52 11.27 8.70 6.13
CA ALA A 52 10.99 9.89 5.35
C ALA A 52 12.04 10.07 4.25
N LEU A 53 11.62 10.48 3.06
CA LEU A 53 12.55 10.82 1.97
C LEU A 53 13.33 12.10 2.27
N GLY A 54 12.70 13.02 3.01
CA GLY A 54 13.28 14.30 3.35
C GLY A 54 12.39 15.09 4.30
N TYR A 55 12.68 16.40 4.38
CA TYR A 55 11.93 17.32 5.23
C TYR A 55 11.94 18.74 4.66
N VAL A 56 11.02 19.56 5.16
CA VAL A 56 10.97 21.00 4.88
C VAL A 56 11.38 21.75 6.13
N LEU A 57 12.38 22.61 6.03
CA LEU A 57 12.85 23.46 7.10
C LEU A 57 13.04 24.89 6.60
N ASN A 58 12.46 25.87 7.27
CA ASN A 58 12.56 27.29 6.92
C ASN A 58 12.25 27.57 5.43
N GLY A 59 11.23 26.92 4.88
CA GLY A 59 10.83 27.09 3.48
C GLY A 59 11.79 26.48 2.45
N LYS A 60 12.70 25.61 2.88
CA LYS A 60 13.61 24.87 2.01
C LYS A 60 13.41 23.38 2.14
N VAL A 61 13.59 22.67 1.03
CA VAL A 61 13.46 21.21 0.94
C VAL A 61 14.81 20.55 1.06
N PHE A 62 14.88 19.49 1.85
CA PHE A 62 16.07 18.67 2.03
C PHE A 62 15.70 17.20 1.85
N TYR A 63 16.41 16.50 0.96
CA TYR A 63 16.23 15.06 0.74
C TYR A 63 17.43 14.29 1.28
N ASN A 64 17.16 13.23 2.04
CA ASN A 64 18.15 12.30 2.57
C ASN A 64 18.22 11.00 1.75
N GLN A 65 17.12 10.68 1.04
CA GLN A 65 17.02 9.46 0.26
C GLN A 65 16.02 9.62 -0.89
N VAL A 66 15.99 8.63 -1.78
CA VAL A 66 15.06 8.57 -2.91
C VAL A 66 14.42 7.19 -2.97
N THR A 67 13.23 7.09 -3.58
CA THR A 67 12.65 5.78 -3.88
C THR A 67 13.39 5.13 -5.03
N LEU A 68 13.74 3.84 -4.88
CA LEU A 68 14.38 3.05 -5.94
C LEU A 68 13.37 2.30 -6.81
N LYS A 69 12.11 2.22 -6.37
CA LYS A 69 11.07 1.55 -7.14
C LYS A 69 10.63 2.43 -8.32
N LYS A 70 10.38 1.79 -9.45
CA LYS A 70 9.83 2.48 -10.63
C LYS A 70 8.50 3.13 -10.29
N HIS A 71 8.30 4.37 -10.73
CA HIS A 71 7.11 5.17 -10.45
C HIS A 71 6.76 6.09 -11.62
N THR A 72 5.61 6.71 -11.58
CA THR A 72 5.10 7.65 -12.58
C THR A 72 5.23 7.12 -14.02
N THR A 73 5.97 7.77 -14.88
CA THR A 73 6.17 7.37 -16.29
C THR A 73 6.96 6.07 -16.47
N GLN A 74 7.66 5.61 -15.43
CA GLN A 74 8.41 4.34 -15.45
C GLN A 74 7.63 3.19 -14.78
N SER A 75 6.42 3.46 -14.29
CA SER A 75 5.55 2.44 -13.70
C SER A 75 5.16 1.41 -14.77
N VAL A 76 5.05 0.14 -14.34
CA VAL A 76 4.49 -0.93 -15.18
C VAL A 76 2.96 -0.88 -15.24
N PHE A 77 2.33 -0.05 -14.40
CA PHE A 77 0.88 0.11 -14.35
C PHE A 77 0.48 1.29 -15.24
N ASP A 78 -0.29 1.01 -16.27
CA ASP A 78 -0.92 2.01 -17.13
C ASP A 78 -2.43 1.99 -16.88
N VAL A 79 -2.96 3.13 -16.45
CA VAL A 79 -4.40 3.32 -16.18
C VAL A 79 -5.06 4.31 -17.15
N THR A 80 -4.31 4.80 -18.15
CA THR A 80 -4.78 5.85 -19.07
C THR A 80 -5.98 5.43 -19.93
N HIS A 81 -6.11 4.13 -20.19
CA HIS A 81 -7.18 3.55 -21.01
C HIS A 81 -8.31 2.91 -20.21
N LEU A 82 -8.27 3.00 -18.87
CA LEU A 82 -9.26 2.39 -18.01
C LEU A 82 -10.41 3.35 -17.69
N ASN A 83 -11.63 3.00 -18.08
CA ASN A 83 -12.84 3.73 -17.69
C ASN A 83 -13.25 3.45 -16.23
N ALA A 84 -12.91 2.27 -15.72
CA ALA A 84 -13.16 1.85 -14.35
C ALA A 84 -12.12 0.83 -13.90
N LEU A 85 -11.79 0.84 -12.62
CA LEU A 85 -10.94 -0.19 -12.02
C LEU A 85 -11.74 -1.44 -11.70
N PRO A 86 -11.14 -2.64 -11.79
CA PRO A 86 -11.79 -3.88 -11.40
C PRO A 86 -12.09 -3.89 -9.89
N LYS A 87 -13.13 -4.61 -9.49
CA LYS A 87 -13.40 -4.84 -8.07
C LYS A 87 -12.30 -5.70 -7.45
N VAL A 88 -11.66 -5.18 -6.38
CA VAL A 88 -10.69 -5.91 -5.58
C VAL A 88 -11.15 -5.87 -4.13
N GLY A 89 -11.19 -7.04 -3.48
CA GLY A 89 -11.55 -7.18 -2.08
C GLY A 89 -10.32 -7.39 -1.20
N ILE A 90 -10.43 -6.99 0.06
CA ILE A 90 -9.41 -7.27 1.08
C ILE A 90 -10.04 -8.20 2.13
N VAL A 91 -9.42 -9.35 2.35
CA VAL A 91 -9.77 -10.28 3.43
C VAL A 91 -8.77 -10.10 4.56
N TYR A 92 -9.22 -9.50 5.64
CA TYR A 92 -8.41 -9.28 6.83
C TYR A 92 -8.51 -10.52 7.72
N SER A 93 -7.46 -11.35 7.73
CA SER A 93 -7.47 -12.67 8.36
C SER A 93 -7.36 -12.58 9.89
N TYR A 94 -8.01 -13.54 10.57
CA TYR A 94 -8.03 -13.69 12.02
C TYR A 94 -8.14 -15.17 12.38
N SER A 95 -8.00 -15.49 13.67
CA SER A 95 -8.15 -16.87 14.15
C SER A 95 -9.55 -17.39 13.89
N ASN A 96 -9.66 -18.61 13.37
CA ASN A 96 -10.92 -19.26 13.03
C ASN A 96 -11.77 -18.51 11.97
N ILE A 97 -11.11 -17.82 11.04
CA ILE A 97 -11.80 -17.22 9.88
C ILE A 97 -12.45 -18.32 9.03
N GLU A 98 -13.66 -18.07 8.53
CA GLU A 98 -14.42 -18.98 7.72
C GLU A 98 -14.53 -18.53 6.25
N ALA A 99 -14.89 -19.45 5.36
CA ALA A 99 -14.96 -19.20 3.92
C ALA A 99 -16.06 -18.20 3.53
N ASP A 100 -17.03 -17.94 4.39
CA ASP A 100 -18.11 -16.96 4.21
C ASP A 100 -17.61 -15.52 4.06
N MET A 101 -16.40 -15.23 4.55
CA MET A 101 -15.74 -13.94 4.31
C MET A 101 -15.22 -13.78 2.88
N VAL A 102 -14.99 -14.87 2.16
CA VAL A 102 -14.41 -14.88 0.80
C VAL A 102 -15.47 -15.21 -0.27
N THR A 103 -16.33 -16.17 0.01
CA THR A 103 -17.33 -16.69 -0.94
C THR A 103 -18.18 -15.60 -1.60
N PRO A 104 -18.67 -14.56 -0.89
CA PRO A 104 -19.43 -13.48 -1.52
C PRO A 104 -18.62 -12.69 -2.57
N MET A 105 -17.31 -12.61 -2.43
CA MET A 105 -16.47 -11.91 -3.41
C MET A 105 -16.44 -12.65 -4.74
N LEU A 106 -16.37 -14.00 -4.70
CA LEU A 106 -16.42 -14.83 -5.91
C LEU A 106 -17.72 -14.62 -6.68
N ASN A 107 -18.84 -14.53 -5.96
CA ASN A 107 -20.17 -14.43 -6.52
C ASN A 107 -20.54 -13.00 -7.01
N ASN A 108 -19.85 -11.96 -6.51
CA ASN A 108 -20.14 -10.56 -6.79
C ASN A 108 -19.19 -9.91 -7.81
N GLY A 109 -18.48 -10.69 -8.61
CA GLY A 109 -17.71 -10.23 -9.76
C GLY A 109 -16.38 -9.56 -9.38
N TYR A 110 -15.81 -9.88 -8.23
CA TYR A 110 -14.46 -9.44 -7.88
C TYR A 110 -13.44 -10.07 -8.82
N LYS A 111 -12.43 -9.29 -9.21
CA LYS A 111 -11.33 -9.69 -10.08
C LYS A 111 -10.03 -9.93 -9.34
N GLY A 112 -9.98 -9.48 -8.09
CA GLY A 112 -8.84 -9.67 -7.21
C GLY A 112 -9.24 -9.79 -5.75
N ILE A 113 -8.46 -10.55 -4.98
CA ILE A 113 -8.57 -10.71 -3.54
C ILE A 113 -7.18 -10.49 -2.95
N ILE A 114 -7.06 -9.54 -2.03
CA ILE A 114 -5.87 -9.36 -1.21
C ILE A 114 -6.13 -10.06 0.12
N HIS A 115 -5.38 -11.11 0.39
CA HIS A 115 -5.42 -11.80 1.68
C HIS A 115 -4.40 -11.15 2.62
N ALA A 116 -4.87 -10.33 3.57
CA ALA A 116 -4.07 -9.75 4.64
C ALA A 116 -3.97 -10.77 5.80
N GLY A 117 -3.02 -11.68 5.70
CA GLY A 117 -2.82 -12.80 6.63
C GLY A 117 -2.19 -12.40 7.95
N VAL A 118 -2.21 -13.30 8.92
CA VAL A 118 -1.48 -13.14 10.18
C VAL A 118 0.02 -13.36 9.94
N GLY A 119 0.87 -12.78 10.79
CA GLY A 119 2.31 -12.95 10.69
C GLY A 119 2.84 -12.63 9.29
N ASN A 120 3.53 -13.56 8.68
CA ASN A 120 4.11 -13.43 7.32
C ASN A 120 3.08 -13.67 6.18
N GLY A 121 1.81 -13.39 6.43
CA GLY A 121 0.75 -13.58 5.44
C GLY A 121 0.17 -15.00 5.45
N ASN A 122 0.21 -15.70 6.58
CA ASN A 122 -0.25 -17.07 6.71
C ASN A 122 -1.74 -17.18 6.41
N ILE A 123 -2.09 -18.20 5.63
CA ILE A 123 -3.47 -18.46 5.19
C ILE A 123 -4.05 -19.55 6.10
N HIS A 124 -5.18 -19.23 6.74
CA HIS A 124 -5.88 -20.20 7.57
C HIS A 124 -6.45 -21.35 6.72
N GLN A 125 -6.39 -22.58 7.25
CA GLN A 125 -6.84 -23.79 6.55
C GLN A 125 -8.30 -23.71 6.03
N ASN A 126 -9.19 -23.03 6.76
CA ASN A 126 -10.61 -22.94 6.39
C ASN A 126 -10.84 -22.10 5.12
N ILE A 127 -9.96 -21.13 4.82
CA ILE A 127 -10.11 -20.27 3.64
C ILE A 127 -9.19 -20.67 2.49
N PHE A 128 -8.22 -21.54 2.72
CA PHE A 128 -7.29 -21.97 1.68
C PHE A 128 -8.01 -22.59 0.47
N PRO A 129 -8.99 -23.50 0.64
CA PRO A 129 -9.71 -24.09 -0.50
C PRO A 129 -10.47 -23.05 -1.34
N VAL A 130 -11.16 -22.09 -0.71
CA VAL A 130 -11.92 -21.07 -1.43
C VAL A 130 -11.03 -20.07 -2.16
N LEU A 131 -9.84 -19.75 -1.62
CA LEU A 131 -8.84 -18.93 -2.33
C LEU A 131 -8.24 -19.69 -3.51
N THR A 132 -8.06 -21.00 -3.38
CA THR A 132 -7.61 -21.86 -4.48
C THR A 132 -8.66 -21.92 -5.61
N ASP A 133 -9.93 -22.09 -5.26
CA ASP A 133 -11.06 -22.03 -6.21
C ASP A 133 -11.14 -20.66 -6.91
N ALA A 134 -10.97 -19.56 -6.17
CA ALA A 134 -10.90 -18.21 -6.74
C ALA A 134 -9.83 -18.12 -7.83
N ARG A 135 -8.63 -18.62 -7.54
CA ARG A 135 -7.52 -18.61 -8.50
C ARG A 135 -7.82 -19.46 -9.75
N GLN A 136 -8.43 -20.64 -9.58
CA GLN A 136 -8.83 -21.49 -10.70
C GLN A 136 -9.89 -20.81 -11.59
N LYS A 137 -10.75 -19.97 -11.02
CA LYS A 137 -11.72 -19.12 -11.72
C LYS A 137 -11.12 -17.85 -12.33
N GLY A 138 -9.82 -17.68 -12.31
CA GLY A 138 -9.13 -16.53 -12.89
C GLY A 138 -9.19 -15.26 -12.04
N ILE A 139 -9.55 -15.34 -10.75
CA ILE A 139 -9.49 -14.23 -9.81
C ILE A 139 -8.06 -14.15 -9.27
N LEU A 140 -7.45 -12.97 -9.36
CA LEU A 140 -6.11 -12.77 -8.83
C LEU A 140 -6.13 -12.82 -7.29
N VAL A 141 -5.36 -13.73 -6.71
CA VAL A 141 -5.19 -13.81 -5.25
C VAL A 141 -3.77 -13.36 -4.90
N VAL A 142 -3.68 -12.31 -4.09
CA VAL A 142 -2.41 -11.75 -3.60
C VAL A 142 -2.30 -12.02 -2.12
N ARG A 143 -1.25 -12.73 -1.72
CA ARG A 143 -0.90 -12.94 -0.32
C ARG A 143 -0.16 -11.71 0.21
N SER A 144 -0.67 -11.13 1.28
CA SER A 144 -0.12 -9.98 1.99
C SER A 144 -0.21 -10.23 3.50
N SER A 145 0.22 -9.30 4.29
CA SER A 145 0.13 -9.37 5.75
C SER A 145 -0.70 -8.22 6.32
N ARG A 146 -1.37 -8.48 7.44
CA ARG A 146 -1.97 -7.43 8.29
C ARG A 146 -0.95 -6.75 9.21
N VAL A 147 0.26 -7.30 9.29
CA VAL A 147 1.36 -6.69 10.04
C VAL A 147 1.87 -5.47 9.26
N PRO A 148 1.99 -4.29 9.90
CA PRO A 148 2.28 -3.04 9.19
C PRO A 148 3.72 -2.92 8.70
N THR A 149 4.64 -3.75 9.17
CA THR A 149 6.07 -3.69 8.85
C THR A 149 6.62 -5.06 8.44
N GLY A 150 7.69 -5.04 7.67
CA GLY A 150 8.36 -6.24 7.18
C GLY A 150 7.81 -6.75 5.83
N PRO A 151 8.57 -7.56 5.11
CA PRO A 151 8.16 -8.17 3.86
C PRO A 151 7.31 -9.43 4.11
N THR A 152 6.43 -9.76 3.16
CA THR A 152 5.84 -11.09 3.04
C THR A 152 6.75 -11.92 2.14
N THR A 153 7.25 -13.05 2.62
CA THR A 153 8.19 -13.92 1.90
C THR A 153 7.48 -15.10 1.26
N LEU A 154 8.11 -15.71 0.22
CA LEU A 154 7.47 -16.81 -0.53
C LEU A 154 7.43 -18.11 0.28
N ASP A 155 8.48 -18.39 1.04
CA ASP A 155 8.72 -19.68 1.69
C ASP A 155 8.42 -19.65 3.21
N ALA A 156 7.47 -18.85 3.61
CA ALA A 156 6.99 -18.84 4.98
C ALA A 156 5.83 -19.84 5.10
N GLU A 157 6.11 -20.93 5.81
CA GLU A 157 5.22 -22.00 6.29
C GLU A 157 3.89 -22.22 5.56
#